data_0b915e03347b4ed58f116bd0a6fd8f1a
#
_entry.id   0b915e03347b4ed58f116bd0a6fd8f1a
#
_cell.length_a   1.000
_cell.length_b   1.000
_cell.length_c   1.000
_cell.angle_alpha   90.00
_cell.angle_beta   90.00
_cell.angle_gamma   90.00
#
_symmetry.space_group_name_H-M   'P 1'
#
loop_
_entity.id
_entity.type
_entity.pdbx_description
1 polymer ?
#
loop_
_entity_poly.entity_id
_entity_poly.type
_entity_poly.pdbx_seq_one_letter_code
_entity_poly.pdbx_strand_id
1 'polypeptide(L)'
;MKRIILVILILSINSTFSQNYFEGKNLYCKSENAEAMKIFNDGIEILYLNKSLDKKYLKITSNIFFDAYKKDTTFCDALFFAGYTLRLLNDKNALALYIAADSSYHKSIEFKTNLAAECLKYGNEKTIKIARKKYSEIITLFPDNPEGYYGFALTSPILGDYEKGLENINIAVEKYKIINPKLKDDVIYLQGILLSMNNKHNQALENLDKVYSSYKKDFNFKVYYSLSLLKVSEEKKDDKMKKKAFSIYEKIEEKDQIPKEVKDQLIFS
;
A
#
# COMPACT_ATOMS: atom_id res chain seq x y z
N MET A 1 -10.53 19.13 0.25
CA MET A 1 -10.06 17.79 -0.19
C MET A 1 -9.35 17.15 1.01
N LYS A 2 -9.98 16.16 1.60
CA LYS A 2 -9.51 15.53 2.85
C LYS A 2 -8.32 14.63 2.54
N ARG A 3 -7.16 14.93 3.12
CA ARG A 3 -6.00 14.04 3.08
C ARG A 3 -6.25 12.89 4.06
N ILE A 4 -6.68 11.75 3.54
CA ILE A 4 -6.52 10.50 4.28
C ILE A 4 -5.02 10.22 4.25
N ILE A 5 -4.34 10.49 5.36
CA ILE A 5 -2.93 10.12 5.52
C ILE A 5 -2.92 8.61 5.70
N LEU A 6 -2.88 7.91 4.58
CA LEU A 6 -2.65 6.48 4.57
C LEU A 6 -1.15 6.29 4.80
N VAL A 7 -0.75 5.86 5.97
CA VAL A 7 0.63 5.41 6.23
C VAL A 7 0.83 4.15 5.41
N ILE A 8 1.39 4.32 4.21
CA ILE A 8 1.72 3.21 3.33
C ILE A 8 2.99 2.57 3.89
N LEU A 9 2.82 1.56 4.72
CA LEU A 9 3.88 0.60 5.01
C LEU A 9 4.19 -0.12 3.70
N ILE A 10 5.41 0.06 3.21
CA ILE A 10 5.92 -0.64 2.04
C ILE A 10 6.00 -2.12 2.43
N LEU A 11 5.03 -2.90 1.96
CA LEU A 11 5.06 -4.34 2.08
C LEU A 11 6.26 -4.85 1.29
N SER A 12 7.30 -5.29 1.99
CA SER A 12 8.32 -6.13 1.41
C SER A 12 7.67 -7.49 1.11
N ILE A 13 7.33 -7.72 -0.14
CA ILE A 13 6.93 -9.04 -0.62
C ILE A 13 8.16 -9.93 -0.48
N ASN A 14 8.23 -10.72 0.59
CA ASN A 14 9.25 -11.76 0.77
C ASN A 14 8.86 -13.00 -0.05
N SER A 15 8.67 -12.84 -1.34
CA SER A 15 8.80 -13.97 -2.26
C SER A 15 10.23 -14.00 -2.77
N THR A 16 10.83 -15.17 -2.86
CA THR A 16 12.18 -15.34 -3.41
C THR A 16 12.31 -14.74 -4.81
N PHE A 17 11.22 -14.70 -5.58
CA PHE A 17 11.18 -14.09 -6.90
C PHE A 17 11.34 -12.57 -6.83
N SER A 18 10.59 -11.89 -5.98
CA SER A 18 10.68 -10.43 -5.82
C SER A 18 12.04 -10.02 -5.26
N GLN A 19 12.59 -10.78 -4.30
CA GLN A 19 13.93 -10.52 -3.79
C GLN A 19 14.98 -10.64 -4.90
N ASN A 20 14.94 -11.69 -5.72
CA ASN A 20 15.83 -11.86 -6.86
C ASN A 20 15.70 -10.73 -7.88
N TYR A 21 14.49 -10.25 -8.12
CA TYR A 21 14.27 -9.11 -9.01
C TYR A 21 15.01 -7.84 -8.53
N PHE A 22 14.84 -7.49 -7.25
CA PHE A 22 15.51 -6.30 -6.68
C PHE A 22 17.03 -6.46 -6.55
N GLU A 23 17.54 -7.69 -6.65
CA GLU A 23 18.98 -7.98 -6.80
C GLU A 23 19.47 -7.90 -8.25
N GLY A 24 18.65 -7.43 -9.19
CA GLY A 24 18.99 -7.35 -10.62
C GLY A 24 18.94 -8.69 -11.35
N LYS A 25 18.30 -9.69 -10.74
CA LYS A 25 18.08 -11.01 -11.34
C LYS A 25 16.65 -11.12 -11.85
N ASN A 26 16.40 -12.03 -12.79
CA ASN A 26 15.06 -12.28 -13.35
C ASN A 26 14.39 -11.02 -13.93
N LEU A 27 15.16 -10.27 -14.73
CA LEU A 27 14.69 -9.05 -15.37
C LEU A 27 13.62 -9.37 -16.43
N TYR A 28 12.66 -8.44 -16.60
CA TYR A 28 11.55 -8.59 -17.54
C TYR A 28 11.90 -8.18 -18.97
N CYS A 29 12.70 -7.12 -19.11
CA CYS A 29 13.14 -6.55 -20.38
C CYS A 29 14.66 -6.47 -20.42
N LYS A 30 15.32 -7.60 -20.14
CA LYS A 30 16.78 -7.65 -20.11
C LYS A 30 17.36 -7.15 -21.44
N SER A 31 18.31 -6.21 -21.35
CA SER A 31 18.98 -5.67 -22.54
C SER A 31 19.95 -6.70 -23.17
N GLU A 32 19.96 -6.76 -24.48
CA GLU A 32 21.01 -7.45 -25.25
C GLU A 32 22.26 -6.58 -25.45
N ASN A 33 22.19 -5.28 -25.14
CA ASN A 33 23.32 -4.38 -25.20
C ASN A 33 24.25 -4.58 -23.98
N ALA A 34 25.43 -5.11 -24.21
CA ALA A 34 26.40 -5.41 -23.16
C ALA A 34 26.83 -4.19 -22.33
N GLU A 35 26.92 -3.00 -22.97
CA GLU A 35 27.24 -1.74 -22.26
C GLU A 35 26.09 -1.31 -21.37
N ALA A 36 24.84 -1.38 -21.84
CA ALA A 36 23.66 -1.09 -21.05
C ALA A 36 23.56 -2.02 -19.82
N MET A 37 23.79 -3.32 -20.04
CA MET A 37 23.80 -4.31 -18.93
C MET A 37 24.92 -4.05 -17.94
N LYS A 38 26.10 -3.67 -18.39
CA LYS A 38 27.20 -3.32 -17.48
C LYS A 38 26.84 -2.13 -16.60
N ILE A 39 26.36 -1.04 -17.21
CA ILE A 39 25.93 0.17 -16.49
C ILE A 39 24.83 -0.17 -15.49
N PHE A 40 23.84 -0.99 -15.89
CA PHE A 40 22.77 -1.42 -14.99
C PHE A 40 23.30 -2.20 -13.79
N ASN A 41 24.21 -3.16 -14.00
CA ASN A 41 24.81 -3.96 -12.92
C ASN A 41 25.63 -3.09 -11.96
N ASP A 42 26.35 -2.09 -12.45
CA ASP A 42 27.05 -1.10 -11.60
C ASP A 42 26.04 -0.34 -10.71
N GLY A 43 24.87 0.01 -11.26
CA GLY A 43 23.77 0.61 -10.50
C GLY A 43 23.22 -0.31 -9.40
N ILE A 44 23.01 -1.59 -9.69
CA ILE A 44 22.56 -2.61 -8.72
C ILE A 44 23.59 -2.78 -7.60
N GLU A 45 24.88 -2.84 -7.95
CA GLU A 45 25.95 -2.98 -6.95
C GLU A 45 25.96 -1.78 -5.99
N ILE A 46 25.89 -0.56 -6.48
CA ILE A 46 25.84 0.66 -5.67
C ILE A 46 24.59 0.66 -4.78
N LEU A 47 23.42 0.29 -5.32
CA LEU A 47 22.17 0.21 -4.57
C LEU A 47 22.27 -0.82 -3.43
N TYR A 48 22.90 -1.97 -3.69
CA TYR A 48 23.06 -3.04 -2.72
C TYR A 48 24.06 -2.68 -1.62
N LEU A 49 25.15 -1.98 -1.97
CA LEU A 49 26.14 -1.48 -1.02
C LEU A 49 25.63 -0.33 -0.15
N ASN A 50 24.65 0.41 -0.64
CA ASN A 50 24.06 1.56 0.08
C ASN A 50 23.03 1.11 1.12
N LYS A 51 23.46 0.35 2.14
CA LYS A 51 22.60 -0.18 3.21
C LYS A 51 21.87 0.90 4.01
N SER A 52 22.44 2.11 4.07
CA SER A 52 21.85 3.26 4.78
C SER A 52 20.86 4.06 3.95
N LEU A 53 20.70 3.74 2.66
CA LEU A 53 19.89 4.50 1.70
C LEU A 53 20.26 5.99 1.67
N ASP A 54 21.56 6.31 1.72
CA ASP A 54 22.06 7.69 1.66
C ASP A 54 21.58 8.35 0.36
N LYS A 55 20.98 9.53 0.49
CA LYS A 55 20.38 10.30 -0.61
C LYS A 55 21.35 10.61 -1.72
N LYS A 56 22.64 10.85 -1.40
CA LYS A 56 23.68 11.13 -2.39
C LYS A 56 23.86 9.94 -3.32
N TYR A 57 23.97 8.73 -2.76
CA TYR A 57 24.14 7.51 -3.54
C TYR A 57 22.86 7.15 -4.31
N LEU A 58 21.68 7.32 -3.73
CA LEU A 58 20.43 7.09 -4.43
C LEU A 58 20.28 7.97 -5.68
N LYS A 59 20.71 9.25 -5.61
CA LYS A 59 20.66 10.15 -6.76
C LYS A 59 21.63 9.71 -7.88
N ILE A 60 22.86 9.32 -7.51
CA ILE A 60 23.84 8.78 -8.45
C ILE A 60 23.30 7.51 -9.11
N THR A 61 22.78 6.58 -8.30
CA THR A 61 22.23 5.31 -8.76
C THR A 61 21.07 5.50 -9.74
N SER A 62 20.18 6.48 -9.45
CA SER A 62 19.09 6.83 -10.37
C SER A 62 19.60 7.25 -11.75
N ASN A 63 20.64 8.08 -11.78
CA ASN A 63 21.25 8.51 -13.04
C ASN A 63 21.89 7.33 -13.79
N ILE A 64 22.59 6.44 -13.08
CA ILE A 64 23.22 5.25 -13.66
C ILE A 64 22.15 4.35 -14.32
N PHE A 65 21.04 4.05 -13.66
CA PHE A 65 19.96 3.29 -14.27
C PHE A 65 19.35 4.00 -15.48
N PHE A 66 19.19 5.32 -15.40
CA PHE A 66 18.68 6.09 -16.54
C PHE A 66 19.66 6.12 -17.71
N ASP A 67 20.98 6.13 -17.46
CA ASP A 67 22.01 6.02 -18.50
C ASP A 67 22.02 4.62 -19.14
N ALA A 68 21.80 3.55 -18.36
CA ALA A 68 21.60 2.22 -18.93
C ALA A 68 20.39 2.20 -19.89
N TYR A 69 19.26 2.80 -19.49
CA TYR A 69 18.08 2.96 -20.35
C TYR A 69 18.37 3.77 -21.62
N LYS A 70 19.17 4.83 -21.53
CA LYS A 70 19.56 5.61 -22.73
C LYS A 70 20.43 4.81 -23.72
N LYS A 71 21.20 3.85 -23.24
CA LYS A 71 22.00 2.96 -24.11
C LYS A 71 21.13 1.93 -24.82
N ASP A 72 20.03 1.54 -24.20
CA ASP A 72 19.03 0.66 -24.78
C ASP A 72 17.64 1.03 -24.26
N THR A 73 16.86 1.72 -25.09
CA THR A 73 15.53 2.21 -24.74
C THR A 73 14.47 1.12 -24.63
N THR A 74 14.80 -0.13 -24.96
CA THR A 74 13.95 -1.30 -24.71
C THR A 74 14.15 -1.89 -23.31
N PHE A 75 15.21 -1.46 -22.60
CA PHE A 75 15.54 -1.95 -21.26
C PHE A 75 14.62 -1.34 -20.18
N CYS A 76 13.37 -1.81 -20.13
CA CYS A 76 12.36 -1.28 -19.22
C CYS A 76 12.69 -1.47 -17.73
N ASP A 77 13.48 -2.51 -17.36
CA ASP A 77 13.91 -2.70 -15.98
C ASP A 77 14.84 -1.57 -15.52
N ALA A 78 15.74 -1.08 -16.38
CA ALA A 78 16.58 0.06 -16.03
C ALA A 78 15.73 1.32 -15.73
N LEU A 79 14.69 1.54 -16.52
CA LEU A 79 13.74 2.63 -16.28
C LEU A 79 12.97 2.46 -14.95
N PHE A 80 12.55 1.23 -14.64
CA PHE A 80 11.92 0.91 -13.35
C PHE A 80 12.85 1.18 -12.17
N PHE A 81 14.11 0.72 -12.23
CA PHE A 81 15.07 0.92 -11.15
C PHE A 81 15.46 2.40 -10.96
N ALA A 82 15.52 3.19 -12.05
CA ALA A 82 15.64 4.64 -11.96
C ALA A 82 14.44 5.25 -11.19
N GLY A 83 13.22 4.83 -11.51
CA GLY A 83 12.02 5.22 -10.78
C GLY A 83 12.04 4.78 -9.31
N TYR A 84 12.51 3.57 -9.02
CA TYR A 84 12.62 3.04 -7.67
C TYR A 84 13.56 3.87 -6.79
N THR A 85 14.73 4.23 -7.29
CA THR A 85 15.68 5.07 -6.57
C THR A 85 15.16 6.50 -6.37
N LEU A 86 14.46 7.08 -7.35
CA LEU A 86 13.78 8.38 -7.19
C LEU A 86 12.66 8.33 -6.14
N ARG A 87 11.90 7.22 -6.08
CA ARG A 87 10.89 7.03 -5.04
C ARG A 87 11.50 7.03 -3.64
N LEU A 88 12.66 6.38 -3.44
CA LEU A 88 13.38 6.40 -2.17
C LEU A 88 13.84 7.82 -1.79
N LEU A 89 14.09 8.68 -2.78
CA LEU A 89 14.38 10.10 -2.60
C LEU A 89 13.13 10.97 -2.37
N ASN A 90 11.92 10.40 -2.47
CA ASN A 90 10.65 11.12 -2.55
C ASN A 90 10.58 12.13 -3.73
N ASP A 91 11.28 11.83 -4.83
CA ASP A 91 11.24 12.64 -6.03
C ASP A 91 9.98 12.35 -6.85
N LYS A 92 9.25 13.42 -7.23
CA LYS A 92 7.99 13.31 -8.00
C LYS A 92 8.16 12.67 -9.38
N ASN A 93 9.36 12.69 -9.95
CA ASN A 93 9.64 12.09 -11.26
C ASN A 93 9.57 10.55 -11.21
N ALA A 94 9.62 9.93 -10.04
CA ALA A 94 9.43 8.49 -9.87
C ALA A 94 8.15 7.98 -10.55
N LEU A 95 7.04 8.71 -10.41
CA LEU A 95 5.76 8.34 -11.00
C LEU A 95 5.82 8.24 -12.52
N ALA A 96 6.46 9.19 -13.19
CA ALA A 96 6.59 9.18 -14.65
C ALA A 96 7.40 7.98 -15.15
N LEU A 97 8.50 7.63 -14.45
CA LEU A 97 9.34 6.48 -14.79
C LEU A 97 8.60 5.15 -14.57
N TYR A 98 7.82 5.01 -13.49
CA TYR A 98 7.00 3.82 -13.27
C TYR A 98 5.89 3.66 -14.32
N ILE A 99 5.25 4.76 -14.73
CA ILE A 99 4.26 4.72 -15.82
C ILE A 99 4.92 4.23 -17.11
N ALA A 100 6.10 4.76 -17.45
CA ALA A 100 6.82 4.37 -18.66
C ALA A 100 7.27 2.90 -18.60
N ALA A 101 7.81 2.44 -17.48
CA ALA A 101 8.20 1.03 -17.31
C ALA A 101 6.99 0.07 -17.43
N ASP A 102 5.87 0.35 -16.75
CA ASP A 102 4.65 -0.47 -16.84
C ASP A 102 4.03 -0.44 -18.25
N SER A 103 4.18 0.67 -18.98
CA SER A 103 3.73 0.77 -20.36
C SER A 103 4.59 -0.05 -21.33
N SER A 104 5.88 -0.19 -21.03
CA SER A 104 6.82 -0.99 -21.83
C SER A 104 6.66 -2.49 -21.59
N TYR A 105 6.27 -2.92 -20.37
CA TYR A 105 6.06 -4.32 -20.05
C TYR A 105 4.88 -4.51 -19.08
N HIS A 106 3.74 -4.98 -19.59
CA HIS A 106 2.47 -5.04 -18.85
C HIS A 106 2.33 -6.25 -17.93
N LYS A 107 3.22 -7.24 -17.98
CA LYS A 107 3.11 -8.49 -17.21
C LYS A 107 4.04 -8.54 -16.00
N SER A 108 4.48 -7.37 -15.50
CA SER A 108 5.29 -7.29 -14.28
C SER A 108 4.43 -6.93 -13.08
N ILE A 109 4.48 -7.76 -12.05
CA ILE A 109 3.82 -7.47 -10.78
C ILE A 109 4.55 -6.34 -10.05
N GLU A 110 5.90 -6.30 -10.12
CA GLU A 110 6.72 -5.29 -9.47
C GLU A 110 6.44 -3.89 -10.05
N PHE A 111 6.31 -3.77 -11.38
CA PHE A 111 6.00 -2.48 -12.02
C PHE A 111 4.62 -1.99 -11.58
N LYS A 112 3.61 -2.85 -11.65
CA LYS A 112 2.24 -2.49 -11.27
C LYS A 112 2.12 -2.15 -9.79
N THR A 113 2.69 -2.95 -8.92
CA THR A 113 2.63 -2.73 -7.46
C THR A 113 3.34 -1.43 -7.09
N ASN A 114 4.54 -1.17 -7.63
CA ASN A 114 5.28 0.06 -7.33
C ASN A 114 4.61 1.30 -7.92
N LEU A 115 4.07 1.21 -9.15
CA LEU A 115 3.28 2.29 -9.73
C LEU A 115 2.05 2.60 -8.89
N ALA A 116 1.29 1.58 -8.48
CA ALA A 116 0.11 1.75 -7.64
C ALA A 116 0.47 2.38 -6.29
N ALA A 117 1.51 1.87 -5.63
CA ALA A 117 1.99 2.41 -4.37
C ALA A 117 2.47 3.87 -4.49
N GLU A 118 3.13 4.24 -5.60
CA GLU A 118 3.50 5.63 -5.84
C GLU A 118 2.28 6.51 -6.05
N CYS A 119 1.28 6.04 -6.80
CA CYS A 119 0.01 6.76 -6.98
C CYS A 119 -0.74 7.03 -5.66
N LEU A 120 -0.69 6.09 -4.70
CA LEU A 120 -1.33 6.25 -3.39
C LEU A 120 -0.75 7.40 -2.58
N LYS A 121 0.55 7.70 -2.71
CA LYS A 121 1.20 8.82 -2.01
C LYS A 121 0.58 10.18 -2.33
N TYR A 122 0.08 10.37 -3.54
CA TYR A 122 -0.53 11.64 -3.95
C TYR A 122 -1.93 11.85 -3.38
N GLY A 123 -2.64 10.79 -3.00
CA GLY A 123 -3.89 10.83 -2.26
C GLY A 123 -5.06 11.56 -2.94
N ASN A 124 -4.93 11.94 -4.22
CA ASN A 124 -6.03 12.54 -4.97
C ASN A 124 -6.80 11.46 -5.77
N GLU A 125 -8.06 11.73 -6.08
CA GLU A 125 -8.95 10.77 -6.72
C GLU A 125 -8.40 10.21 -8.04
N LYS A 126 -7.74 11.04 -8.85
CA LYS A 126 -7.16 10.63 -10.13
C LYS A 126 -6.08 9.58 -9.95
N THR A 127 -5.12 9.82 -9.04
CA THR A 127 -4.02 8.87 -8.77
C THR A 127 -4.52 7.61 -8.07
N ILE A 128 -5.52 7.72 -7.18
CA ILE A 128 -6.15 6.55 -6.55
C ILE A 128 -6.85 5.67 -7.59
N LYS A 129 -7.53 6.24 -8.58
CA LYS A 129 -8.13 5.47 -9.69
C LYS A 129 -7.08 4.74 -10.53
N ILE A 130 -5.90 5.35 -10.75
CA ILE A 130 -4.77 4.67 -11.40
C ILE A 130 -4.28 3.49 -10.54
N ALA A 131 -4.08 3.70 -9.25
CA ALA A 131 -3.68 2.63 -8.32
C ALA A 131 -4.69 1.48 -8.35
N ARG A 132 -6.00 1.77 -8.25
CA ARG A 132 -7.07 0.79 -8.35
C ARG A 132 -7.01 -0.01 -9.64
N LYS A 133 -6.81 0.66 -10.78
CA LYS A 133 -6.66 -0.01 -12.08
C LYS A 133 -5.48 -0.99 -12.05
N LYS A 134 -4.32 -0.58 -11.51
CA LYS A 134 -3.13 -1.45 -11.45
C LYS A 134 -3.35 -2.66 -10.55
N TYR A 135 -3.99 -2.50 -9.40
CA TYR A 135 -4.35 -3.63 -8.54
C TYR A 135 -5.37 -4.58 -9.22
N SER A 136 -6.34 -4.05 -9.97
CA SER A 136 -7.26 -4.87 -10.76
C SER A 136 -6.53 -5.64 -11.88
N GLU A 137 -5.54 -5.03 -12.54
CA GLU A 137 -4.68 -5.71 -13.51
C GLU A 137 -3.86 -6.84 -12.85
N ILE A 138 -3.36 -6.63 -11.62
CA ILE A 138 -2.67 -7.70 -10.85
C ILE A 138 -3.62 -8.86 -10.54
N ILE A 139 -4.85 -8.59 -10.10
CA ILE A 139 -5.85 -9.63 -9.85
C ILE A 139 -6.09 -10.46 -11.11
N THR A 140 -6.19 -9.83 -12.28
CA THR A 140 -6.44 -10.50 -13.55
C THR A 140 -5.24 -11.34 -14.01
N LEU A 141 -4.03 -10.79 -13.90
CA LEU A 141 -2.81 -11.43 -14.42
C LEU A 141 -2.21 -12.45 -13.45
N PHE A 142 -2.41 -12.24 -12.14
CA PHE A 142 -1.83 -13.03 -11.07
C PHE A 142 -2.88 -13.34 -9.99
N PRO A 143 -3.94 -14.11 -10.32
CA PRO A 143 -5.09 -14.30 -9.43
C PRO A 143 -4.75 -14.98 -8.11
N ASP A 144 -3.63 -15.68 -8.03
CA ASP A 144 -3.16 -16.29 -6.78
C ASP A 144 -2.32 -15.36 -5.89
N ASN A 145 -1.94 -14.19 -6.41
CA ASN A 145 -1.16 -13.23 -5.64
C ASN A 145 -2.07 -12.35 -4.77
N PRO A 146 -1.87 -12.30 -3.43
CA PRO A 146 -2.72 -11.52 -2.53
C PRO A 146 -2.60 -10.01 -2.71
N GLU A 147 -1.48 -9.50 -3.26
CA GLU A 147 -1.20 -8.06 -3.34
C GLU A 147 -2.22 -7.29 -4.20
N GLY A 148 -2.74 -7.92 -5.26
CA GLY A 148 -3.79 -7.31 -6.09
C GLY A 148 -5.07 -7.06 -5.28
N TYR A 149 -5.51 -8.05 -4.53
CA TYR A 149 -6.71 -7.99 -3.70
C TYR A 149 -6.53 -7.04 -2.50
N TYR A 150 -5.38 -7.10 -1.84
CA TYR A 150 -5.03 -6.17 -0.76
C TYR A 150 -5.02 -4.72 -1.25
N GLY A 151 -4.34 -4.45 -2.36
CA GLY A 151 -4.26 -3.11 -2.92
C GLY A 151 -5.61 -2.60 -3.44
N PHE A 152 -6.46 -3.48 -4.00
CA PHE A 152 -7.83 -3.14 -4.34
C PHE A 152 -8.59 -2.67 -3.09
N ALA A 153 -8.55 -3.46 -2.01
CA ALA A 153 -9.19 -3.14 -0.75
C ALA A 153 -8.67 -1.82 -0.15
N LEU A 154 -7.37 -1.57 -0.27
CA LEU A 154 -6.71 -0.36 0.24
C LEU A 154 -7.23 0.93 -0.39
N THR A 155 -7.66 0.88 -1.66
CA THR A 155 -8.24 2.03 -2.37
C THR A 155 -9.73 2.23 -2.09
N SER A 156 -10.43 1.24 -1.56
CA SER A 156 -11.89 1.23 -1.38
C SER A 156 -12.41 2.27 -0.39
N PRO A 157 -11.75 2.56 0.75
CA PRO A 157 -12.17 3.63 1.65
C PRO A 157 -12.18 5.01 1.00
N ILE A 158 -11.32 5.24 0.02
CA ILE A 158 -11.19 6.53 -0.67
C ILE A 158 -12.22 6.65 -1.79
N LEU A 159 -12.52 5.53 -2.48
CA LEU A 159 -13.43 5.49 -3.61
C LEU A 159 -14.90 5.23 -3.20
N GLY A 160 -15.16 4.93 -1.93
CA GLY A 160 -16.50 4.74 -1.38
C GLY A 160 -17.15 3.38 -1.70
N ASP A 161 -16.38 2.40 -2.20
CA ASP A 161 -16.89 1.07 -2.53
C ASP A 161 -16.52 0.03 -1.44
N TYR A 162 -16.98 0.29 -0.21
CA TYR A 162 -16.60 -0.43 1.01
C TYR A 162 -16.93 -1.93 0.97
N GLU A 163 -18.06 -2.32 0.36
CA GLU A 163 -18.45 -3.72 0.20
C GLU A 163 -17.43 -4.50 -0.64
N LYS A 164 -17.10 -3.97 -1.83
CA LYS A 164 -16.06 -4.56 -2.68
C LYS A 164 -14.69 -4.57 -2.01
N GLY A 165 -14.41 -3.54 -1.21
CA GLY A 165 -13.20 -3.47 -0.40
C GLY A 165 -13.14 -4.63 0.59
N LEU A 166 -14.25 -4.91 1.29
CA LEU A 166 -14.35 -6.01 2.25
C LEU A 166 -14.26 -7.39 1.57
N GLU A 167 -14.88 -7.58 0.43
CA GLU A 167 -14.74 -8.81 -0.36
C GLU A 167 -13.29 -9.07 -0.73
N ASN A 168 -12.61 -8.06 -1.28
CA ASN A 168 -11.23 -8.22 -1.72
C ASN A 168 -10.25 -8.41 -0.56
N ILE A 169 -10.41 -7.70 0.59
CA ILE A 169 -9.52 -7.95 1.74
C ILE A 169 -9.71 -9.36 2.32
N ASN A 170 -10.93 -9.91 2.29
CA ASN A 170 -11.16 -11.28 2.73
C ASN A 170 -10.43 -12.29 1.82
N ILE A 171 -10.47 -12.10 0.50
CA ILE A 171 -9.70 -12.93 -0.43
C ILE A 171 -8.19 -12.79 -0.18
N ALA A 172 -7.71 -11.56 0.01
CA ALA A 172 -6.30 -11.32 0.33
C ALA A 172 -5.87 -12.05 1.61
N VAL A 173 -6.68 -11.98 2.68
CA VAL A 173 -6.43 -12.66 3.96
C VAL A 173 -6.27 -14.16 3.76
N GLU A 174 -7.17 -14.80 3.03
CA GLU A 174 -7.08 -16.26 2.79
C GLU A 174 -5.82 -16.61 1.99
N LYS A 175 -5.50 -15.83 0.94
CA LYS A 175 -4.28 -16.07 0.15
C LYS A 175 -3.00 -15.79 0.95
N TYR A 176 -2.95 -14.76 1.80
CA TYR A 176 -1.81 -14.51 2.67
C TYR A 176 -1.60 -15.63 3.68
N LYS A 177 -2.67 -16.22 4.26
CA LYS A 177 -2.57 -17.33 5.18
C LYS A 177 -1.93 -18.58 4.57
N ILE A 178 -2.14 -18.82 3.27
CA ILE A 178 -1.49 -19.90 2.53
C ILE A 178 0.03 -19.68 2.48
N ILE A 179 0.47 -18.44 2.29
CA ILE A 179 1.89 -18.06 2.18
C ILE A 179 2.54 -18.02 3.58
N ASN A 180 1.85 -17.42 4.54
CA ASN A 180 2.29 -17.27 5.92
C ASN A 180 1.08 -17.26 6.86
N PRO A 181 0.93 -18.28 7.73
CA PRO A 181 -0.20 -18.35 8.68
C PRO A 181 -0.30 -17.13 9.60
N LYS A 182 0.82 -16.47 9.90
CA LYS A 182 0.82 -15.23 10.67
C LYS A 182 0.63 -14.04 9.73
N LEU A 183 -0.59 -13.49 9.75
CA LEU A 183 -0.90 -12.28 8.99
C LEU A 183 -0.13 -11.07 9.51
N LYS A 184 0.19 -10.16 8.61
CA LYS A 184 0.76 -8.85 8.95
C LYS A 184 -0.29 -7.95 9.57
N ASP A 185 0.13 -7.09 10.51
CA ASP A 185 -0.76 -6.18 11.24
C ASP A 185 -1.54 -5.24 10.31
N ASP A 186 -0.95 -4.79 9.21
CA ASP A 186 -1.61 -3.91 8.24
C ASP A 186 -2.76 -4.58 7.47
N VAL A 187 -2.66 -5.87 7.21
CA VAL A 187 -3.76 -6.66 6.60
C VAL A 187 -4.91 -6.78 7.58
N ILE A 188 -4.64 -7.11 8.86
CA ILE A 188 -5.64 -7.22 9.92
C ILE A 188 -6.28 -5.85 10.18
N TYR A 189 -5.47 -4.80 10.22
CA TYR A 189 -5.91 -3.41 10.37
C TYR A 189 -6.89 -3.00 9.27
N LEU A 190 -6.51 -3.16 8.00
CA LEU A 190 -7.37 -2.80 6.87
C LEU A 190 -8.68 -3.59 6.86
N GLN A 191 -8.62 -4.90 7.18
CA GLN A 191 -9.82 -5.72 7.31
C GLN A 191 -10.74 -5.19 8.42
N GLY A 192 -10.17 -4.83 9.58
CA GLY A 192 -10.94 -4.26 10.70
C GLY A 192 -11.61 -2.93 10.33
N ILE A 193 -10.92 -2.04 9.63
CA ILE A 193 -11.48 -0.78 9.14
C ILE A 193 -12.64 -1.04 8.16
N LEU A 194 -12.45 -1.92 7.17
CA LEU A 194 -13.47 -2.23 6.18
C LEU A 194 -14.68 -2.95 6.79
N LEU A 195 -14.48 -3.79 7.82
CA LEU A 195 -15.58 -4.38 8.58
C LEU A 195 -16.40 -3.30 9.29
N SER A 196 -15.74 -2.32 9.91
CA SER A 196 -16.43 -1.19 10.56
C SER A 196 -17.22 -0.36 9.56
N MET A 197 -16.63 -0.06 8.39
CA MET A 197 -17.29 0.68 7.30
C MET A 197 -18.50 -0.05 6.72
N ASN A 198 -18.54 -1.38 6.84
CA ASN A 198 -19.66 -2.24 6.43
C ASN A 198 -20.61 -2.60 7.61
N ASN A 199 -20.59 -1.83 8.69
CA ASN A 199 -21.42 -2.01 9.89
C ASN A 199 -21.26 -3.39 10.60
N LYS A 200 -20.16 -4.10 10.35
CA LYS A 200 -19.82 -5.38 10.99
C LYS A 200 -18.97 -5.14 12.25
N HIS A 201 -19.52 -4.36 13.20
CA HIS A 201 -18.76 -3.77 14.30
C HIS A 201 -18.17 -4.79 15.27
N ASN A 202 -18.86 -5.90 15.57
CA ASN A 202 -18.33 -6.97 16.42
C ASN A 202 -17.06 -7.58 15.80
N GLN A 203 -17.11 -7.95 14.51
CA GLN A 203 -15.95 -8.50 13.79
C GLN A 203 -14.83 -7.46 13.62
N ALA A 204 -15.19 -6.19 13.43
CA ALA A 204 -14.23 -5.10 13.37
C ALA A 204 -13.41 -5.01 14.66
N LEU A 205 -14.06 -5.09 15.84
CA LEU A 205 -13.37 -5.07 17.13
C LEU A 205 -12.43 -6.26 17.31
N GLU A 206 -12.83 -7.47 16.91
CA GLU A 206 -11.98 -8.66 17.00
C GLU A 206 -10.65 -8.47 16.23
N ASN A 207 -10.67 -7.77 15.11
CA ASN A 207 -9.47 -7.50 14.33
C ASN A 207 -8.70 -6.29 14.87
N LEU A 208 -9.38 -5.19 15.17
CA LEU A 208 -8.74 -3.96 15.64
C LEU A 208 -8.10 -4.15 17.03
N ASP A 209 -8.67 -4.99 17.90
CA ASP A 209 -8.06 -5.34 19.19
C ASP A 209 -6.70 -6.05 19.02
N LYS A 210 -6.56 -6.94 18.01
CA LYS A 210 -5.30 -7.64 17.72
C LYS A 210 -4.17 -6.68 17.37
N VAL A 211 -4.48 -5.55 16.74
CA VAL A 211 -3.50 -4.57 16.25
C VAL A 211 -3.51 -3.26 17.03
N TYR A 212 -4.20 -3.23 18.16
CA TYR A 212 -4.35 -2.03 19.00
C TYR A 212 -3.00 -1.40 19.37
N SER A 213 -2.04 -2.20 19.80
CA SER A 213 -0.70 -1.71 20.20
C SER A 213 0.03 -0.99 19.07
N SER A 214 -0.11 -1.49 17.83
CA SER A 214 0.56 -0.97 16.64
C SER A 214 -0.13 0.30 16.12
N TYR A 215 -1.48 0.38 16.21
CA TYR A 215 -2.26 1.44 15.52
C TYR A 215 -3.02 2.41 16.44
N LYS A 216 -2.96 2.27 17.78
CA LYS A 216 -3.72 3.13 18.73
C LYS A 216 -3.48 4.64 18.59
N LYS A 217 -2.41 5.08 17.90
CA LYS A 217 -2.12 6.49 17.61
C LYS A 217 -2.64 6.94 16.24
N ASP A 218 -2.96 5.99 15.36
CA ASP A 218 -3.43 6.29 14.01
C ASP A 218 -4.82 6.93 14.03
N PHE A 219 -5.04 7.90 13.15
CA PHE A 219 -6.30 8.66 13.07
C PHE A 219 -7.47 7.74 12.69
N ASN A 220 -7.35 6.98 11.60
CA ASN A 220 -8.43 6.11 11.12
C ASN A 220 -8.72 4.99 12.12
N PHE A 221 -7.67 4.45 12.76
CA PHE A 221 -7.85 3.48 13.84
C PHE A 221 -8.74 4.03 14.95
N LYS A 222 -8.41 5.23 15.48
CA LYS A 222 -9.22 5.85 16.54
C LYS A 222 -10.66 6.06 16.11
N VAL A 223 -10.89 6.53 14.88
CA VAL A 223 -12.23 6.81 14.34
C VAL A 223 -13.05 5.52 14.29
N TYR A 224 -12.58 4.49 13.59
CA TYR A 224 -13.36 3.28 13.34
C TYR A 224 -13.39 2.33 14.54
N TYR A 225 -12.38 2.37 15.40
CA TYR A 225 -12.39 1.63 16.66
C TYR A 225 -13.37 2.25 17.66
N SER A 226 -13.43 3.59 17.80
CA SER A 226 -14.41 4.25 18.66
C SER A 226 -15.83 4.07 18.13
N LEU A 227 -16.05 4.14 16.80
CA LEU A 227 -17.34 3.84 16.18
C LEU A 227 -17.79 2.41 16.50
N SER A 228 -16.91 1.43 16.27
CA SER A 228 -17.26 0.02 16.50
C SER A 228 -17.53 -0.27 17.98
N LEU A 229 -16.73 0.31 18.90
CA LEU A 229 -16.98 0.22 20.34
C LEU A 229 -18.33 0.82 20.71
N LEU A 230 -18.68 2.01 20.18
CA LEU A 230 -19.94 2.67 20.46
C LEU A 230 -21.11 1.80 19.99
N LYS A 231 -21.09 1.32 18.74
CA LYS A 231 -22.17 0.50 18.18
C LYS A 231 -22.38 -0.81 18.92
N VAL A 232 -21.28 -1.50 19.26
CA VAL A 232 -21.36 -2.73 20.05
C VAL A 232 -21.81 -2.46 21.49
N SER A 233 -21.44 -1.31 22.08
CA SER A 233 -21.89 -0.93 23.40
C SER A 233 -23.39 -0.64 23.45
N GLU A 234 -23.95 -0.03 22.42
CA GLU A 234 -25.39 0.23 22.26
C GLU A 234 -26.17 -1.11 22.15
N GLU A 235 -25.67 -2.03 21.33
CA GLU A 235 -26.28 -3.37 21.17
C GLU A 235 -26.27 -4.17 22.46
N LYS A 236 -25.14 -4.16 23.21
CA LYS A 236 -24.96 -4.95 24.44
C LYS A 236 -25.35 -4.22 25.70
N LYS A 237 -25.73 -2.95 25.63
CA LYS A 237 -26.01 -2.07 26.79
C LYS A 237 -24.81 -2.02 27.75
N ASP A 238 -23.58 -1.92 27.21
CA ASP A 238 -22.32 -1.92 27.95
C ASP A 238 -21.77 -0.49 28.14
N ASP A 239 -22.09 0.11 29.28
CA ASP A 239 -21.65 1.45 29.66
C ASP A 239 -20.10 1.57 29.77
N LYS A 240 -19.41 0.50 30.14
CA LYS A 240 -17.94 0.48 30.19
C LYS A 240 -17.36 0.62 28.80
N MET A 241 -17.89 -0.14 27.84
CA MET A 241 -17.48 -0.08 26.45
C MET A 241 -17.82 1.28 25.84
N LYS A 242 -19.00 1.86 26.15
CA LYS A 242 -19.39 3.21 25.75
C LYS A 242 -18.40 4.27 26.24
N LYS A 243 -18.00 4.22 27.52
CA LYS A 243 -16.98 5.11 28.10
C LYS A 243 -15.62 4.94 27.44
N LYS A 244 -15.22 3.72 27.11
CA LYS A 244 -13.98 3.45 26.36
C LYS A 244 -14.04 4.08 24.96
N ALA A 245 -15.15 3.93 24.24
CA ALA A 245 -15.36 4.55 22.93
C ALA A 245 -15.20 6.08 22.99
N PHE A 246 -15.86 6.72 23.94
CA PHE A 246 -15.78 8.16 24.16
C PHE A 246 -14.35 8.61 24.49
N SER A 247 -13.65 7.91 25.39
CA SER A 247 -12.27 8.22 25.75
C SER A 247 -11.30 8.14 24.56
N ILE A 248 -11.56 7.29 23.58
CA ILE A 248 -10.73 7.19 22.37
C ILE A 248 -11.11 8.29 21.39
N TYR A 249 -12.40 8.57 21.20
CA TYR A 249 -12.91 9.64 20.37
C TYR A 249 -12.37 11.01 20.80
N GLU A 250 -12.33 11.28 22.11
CA GLU A 250 -11.78 12.53 22.67
C GLU A 250 -10.28 12.74 22.33
N LYS A 251 -9.53 11.67 22.10
CA LYS A 251 -8.12 11.71 21.70
C LYS A 251 -7.90 11.91 20.18
N ILE A 252 -8.98 12.11 19.43
CA ILE A 252 -8.89 12.48 18.02
C ILE A 252 -8.72 13.98 17.93
N GLU A 253 -7.55 14.44 17.52
CA GLU A 253 -7.23 15.88 17.41
C GLU A 253 -7.92 16.53 16.23
N GLU A 254 -8.01 15.85 15.08
CA GLU A 254 -8.51 16.38 13.81
C GLU A 254 -9.96 15.90 13.55
N LYS A 255 -10.89 16.16 14.48
CA LYS A 255 -12.28 15.73 14.40
C LYS A 255 -13.06 16.28 13.21
N ASP A 256 -12.60 17.37 12.60
CA ASP A 256 -13.14 17.94 11.38
C ASP A 256 -12.83 17.10 10.12
N GLN A 257 -11.81 16.27 10.18
CA GLN A 257 -11.44 15.36 9.10
C GLN A 257 -12.25 14.05 9.11
N ILE A 258 -13.00 13.75 10.18
CA ILE A 258 -13.86 12.57 10.23
C ILE A 258 -14.93 12.70 9.15
N PRO A 259 -15.12 11.67 8.28
CA PRO A 259 -16.19 11.66 7.29
C PRO A 259 -17.54 11.97 7.93
N LYS A 260 -18.37 12.78 7.29
CA LYS A 260 -19.64 13.25 7.86
C LYS A 260 -20.53 12.08 8.27
N GLU A 261 -20.65 11.08 7.40
CA GLU A 261 -21.45 9.87 7.62
C GLU A 261 -20.98 9.02 8.82
N VAL A 262 -19.71 9.09 9.18
CA VAL A 262 -19.13 8.46 10.37
C VAL A 262 -19.35 9.35 11.60
N LYS A 263 -19.12 10.65 11.46
CA LYS A 263 -19.29 11.63 12.52
C LYS A 263 -20.74 11.68 13.04
N ASP A 264 -21.70 11.59 12.11
CA ASP A 264 -23.14 11.58 12.43
C ASP A 264 -23.56 10.31 13.23
N GLN A 265 -22.71 9.28 13.24
CA GLN A 265 -22.91 8.05 14.03
C GLN A 265 -22.15 8.04 15.37
N LEU A 266 -21.17 8.94 15.55
CA LEU A 266 -20.37 9.05 16.78
C LEU A 266 -21.04 10.05 17.76
N ILE A 267 -22.30 9.76 18.12
CA ILE A 267 -23.08 10.55 19.08
C ILE A 267 -23.02 9.86 20.44
N PHE A 268 -22.41 10.52 21.40
CA PHE A 268 -22.28 10.04 22.78
C PHE A 268 -23.32 10.78 23.67
N SER A 269 -24.59 10.36 23.58
CA SER A 269 -25.68 10.85 24.46
C SER A 269 -25.68 10.14 25.79
#